data_0b23fd608e04eb6c401c25d29e25a5b7
#
_entry.id   0b23fd608e04eb6c401c25d29e25a5b7
#
_cell.length_a   1.000
_cell.length_b   1.000
_cell.length_c   1.000
_cell.angle_alpha   90.00
_cell.angle_beta   90.00
_cell.angle_gamma   90.00
#
_symmetry.space_group_name_H-M   'P 1'
#
loop_
_entity.id
_entity.type
_entity.pdbx_description
1 polymer ?
#
loop_
_entity_poly.entity_id
_entity_poly.type
_entity_poly.pdbx_seq_one_letter_code
_entity_poly.pdbx_strand_id
1 'polypeptide(L)'
;MSAKEEKVEEIEESQEELKNEDKIVEIEDLPFVGPATAEKLREAGYFSIEAIAVASPAELSSAAEIGESTASKIISAARKLASVGGFETGDVVYERRKNIGKITTGSGELDRLLGGGVETQSITELFGEFGSGKTQICHQVAVNVQLPKDQGGLSGAVVVIDTEGTFRPERIIQMAEAKGLDPDKVLKNIYVAQAYNSNHQMLLVDNAKELATRLKKEGINVRLLIVDSLTAHFRAEYVGRGTLADRQQKLNKHLHDLLRFGEIFNAAIVVTNQVMAKPDQFFGDPTKPVGGHIVAHTATFRVYLRKSKGELRVARLIDSPHLPEGEAIFRITERGVEDR
;
A
#
# COMPACT_ATOMS: atom_id res chain seq x y z
N MET A 1 -50.35 -22.46 -4.34
CA MET A 1 -49.09 -22.13 -5.03
C MET A 1 -48.29 -23.41 -5.14
N SER A 2 -47.78 -23.75 -6.27
CA SER A 2 -47.07 -25.01 -6.49
C SER A 2 -45.61 -24.82 -6.11
N ALA A 3 -44.95 -25.89 -5.62
CA ALA A 3 -43.53 -25.90 -5.28
C ALA A 3 -42.60 -25.44 -6.43
N LYS A 4 -43.13 -25.24 -7.62
CA LYS A 4 -42.44 -24.66 -8.78
C LYS A 4 -42.51 -23.10 -8.82
N GLU A 5 -43.56 -22.54 -8.28
CA GLU A 5 -43.75 -21.07 -8.20
C GLU A 5 -42.90 -20.49 -7.07
N GLU A 6 -42.81 -21.18 -5.93
CA GLU A 6 -41.89 -20.78 -4.83
C GLU A 6 -40.41 -20.82 -5.23
N LYS A 7 -40.00 -21.81 -6.03
CA LYS A 7 -38.62 -21.89 -6.53
C LYS A 7 -38.28 -20.82 -7.59
N VAL A 8 -39.27 -20.33 -8.32
CA VAL A 8 -39.09 -19.27 -9.31
C VAL A 8 -38.98 -17.90 -8.59
N GLU A 9 -39.82 -17.68 -7.57
CA GLU A 9 -39.71 -16.46 -6.72
C GLU A 9 -38.38 -16.43 -5.95
N GLU A 10 -37.91 -17.54 -5.35
CA GLU A 10 -36.59 -17.59 -4.71
C GLU A 10 -35.42 -17.35 -5.69
N ILE A 11 -35.53 -17.75 -6.94
CA ILE A 11 -34.50 -17.51 -7.97
C ILE A 11 -34.60 -16.07 -8.48
N GLU A 12 -35.78 -15.47 -8.59
CA GLU A 12 -35.94 -14.07 -8.99
C GLU A 12 -35.52 -13.13 -7.87
N GLU A 13 -35.84 -13.39 -6.60
CA GLU A 13 -35.31 -12.66 -5.46
C GLU A 13 -33.77 -12.74 -5.35
N SER A 14 -33.22 -13.95 -5.53
CA SER A 14 -31.74 -14.09 -5.53
C SER A 14 -31.05 -13.44 -6.73
N GLN A 15 -31.73 -13.29 -7.88
CA GLN A 15 -31.23 -12.56 -9.05
C GLN A 15 -31.41 -11.05 -8.92
N GLU A 16 -32.40 -10.57 -8.17
CA GLU A 16 -32.53 -9.16 -7.82
C GLU A 16 -31.55 -8.74 -6.72
N GLU A 17 -31.27 -9.59 -5.74
CA GLU A 17 -30.19 -9.37 -4.76
C GLU A 17 -28.82 -9.32 -5.44
N LEU A 18 -28.50 -10.24 -6.36
CA LEU A 18 -27.26 -10.23 -7.15
C LEU A 18 -27.12 -9.03 -8.10
N LYS A 19 -28.23 -8.47 -8.57
CA LYS A 19 -28.22 -7.24 -9.38
C LYS A 19 -28.09 -5.95 -8.56
N ASN A 20 -28.32 -6.00 -7.26
CA ASN A 20 -28.09 -4.87 -6.34
C ASN A 20 -26.66 -4.80 -5.80
N GLU A 21 -25.85 -5.86 -5.92
CA GLU A 21 -24.45 -5.87 -5.44
C GLU A 21 -23.48 -5.09 -6.32
N ASP A 22 -23.84 -4.74 -7.56
CA ASP A 22 -22.98 -3.98 -8.49
C ASP A 22 -23.31 -2.48 -8.62
N LYS A 23 -24.19 -1.92 -7.80
CA LYS A 23 -24.36 -0.47 -7.76
C LYS A 23 -23.18 0.14 -7.00
N ILE A 24 -22.27 0.79 -7.74
CA ILE A 24 -21.30 1.72 -7.15
C ILE A 24 -22.12 2.79 -6.42
N VAL A 25 -22.20 2.68 -5.10
CA VAL A 25 -22.88 3.62 -4.24
C VAL A 25 -21.93 4.81 -4.04
N GLU A 26 -22.31 5.97 -4.57
CA GLU A 26 -21.53 7.21 -4.46
C GLU A 26 -21.77 7.85 -3.08
N ILE A 27 -20.88 8.77 -2.69
CA ILE A 27 -20.98 9.49 -1.39
C ILE A 27 -22.30 10.27 -1.31
N GLU A 28 -22.79 10.76 -2.43
CA GLU A 28 -24.07 11.47 -2.57
C GLU A 28 -25.30 10.61 -2.28
N ASP A 29 -25.17 9.29 -2.38
CA ASP A 29 -26.25 8.36 -2.06
C ASP A 29 -26.43 8.18 -0.54
N LEU A 30 -25.48 8.69 0.26
CA LEU A 30 -25.57 8.66 1.72
C LEU A 30 -26.68 9.59 2.23
N PRO A 31 -27.55 9.11 3.12
CA PRO A 31 -28.49 9.97 3.85
C PRO A 31 -27.75 11.12 4.53
N PHE A 32 -28.32 12.31 4.48
CA PHE A 32 -27.76 13.56 5.05
C PHE A 32 -26.53 14.12 4.31
N VAL A 33 -26.13 13.56 3.18
CA VAL A 33 -25.07 14.08 2.32
C VAL A 33 -25.70 14.70 1.08
N GLY A 34 -25.72 16.04 1.03
CA GLY A 34 -26.05 16.78 -0.19
C GLY A 34 -24.78 17.08 -0.99
N PRO A 35 -24.93 17.63 -2.23
CA PRO A 35 -23.78 17.91 -3.11
C PRO A 35 -22.68 18.75 -2.46
N ALA A 36 -23.02 19.79 -1.72
CA ALA A 36 -22.06 20.64 -1.02
C ALA A 36 -21.32 19.89 0.10
N THR A 37 -22.00 18.97 0.82
CA THR A 37 -21.39 18.14 1.86
C THR A 37 -20.49 17.08 1.23
N ALA A 38 -20.90 16.49 0.12
CA ALA A 38 -20.09 15.51 -0.62
C ALA A 38 -18.80 16.15 -1.15
N GLU A 39 -18.87 17.39 -1.66
CA GLU A 39 -17.68 18.13 -2.09
C GLU A 39 -16.70 18.38 -0.94
N LYS A 40 -17.19 18.88 0.19
CA LYS A 40 -16.37 19.07 1.41
C LYS A 40 -15.76 17.77 1.92
N LEU A 41 -16.50 16.68 1.90
CA LEU A 41 -15.99 15.35 2.27
C LEU A 41 -14.88 14.90 1.33
N ARG A 42 -15.01 15.14 0.02
CA ARG A 42 -13.95 14.84 -0.95
C ARG A 42 -12.72 15.72 -0.77
N GLU A 43 -12.90 17.03 -0.56
CA GLU A 43 -11.82 17.96 -0.24
C GLU A 43 -11.05 17.53 1.03
N ALA A 44 -11.77 16.97 1.99
CA ALA A 44 -11.19 16.43 3.23
C ALA A 44 -10.60 15.01 3.09
N GLY A 45 -10.59 14.43 1.87
CA GLY A 45 -9.98 13.12 1.60
C GLY A 45 -10.90 11.91 1.80
N TYR A 46 -12.21 12.13 1.94
CA TYR A 46 -13.19 11.04 2.00
C TYR A 46 -13.75 10.78 0.60
N PHE A 47 -13.19 9.80 -0.09
CA PHE A 47 -13.56 9.48 -1.48
C PHE A 47 -14.47 8.26 -1.62
N SER A 48 -14.76 7.56 -0.54
CA SER A 48 -15.61 6.38 -0.55
C SER A 48 -16.48 6.28 0.70
N ILE A 49 -17.57 5.52 0.61
CA ILE A 49 -18.47 5.24 1.74
C ILE A 49 -17.74 4.51 2.85
N GLU A 50 -16.84 3.59 2.51
CA GLU A 50 -16.03 2.84 3.48
C GLU A 50 -15.11 3.80 4.27
N ALA A 51 -14.51 4.77 3.60
CA ALA A 51 -13.69 5.78 4.25
C ALA A 51 -14.48 6.59 5.29
N ILE A 52 -15.73 6.94 4.95
CA ILE A 52 -16.65 7.65 5.86
C ILE A 52 -17.10 6.72 7.01
N ALA A 53 -17.39 5.46 6.71
CA ALA A 53 -17.85 4.48 7.68
C ALA A 53 -16.88 4.24 8.85
N VAL A 54 -15.57 4.36 8.59
CA VAL A 54 -14.51 4.17 9.59
C VAL A 54 -13.98 5.46 10.22
N ALA A 55 -14.50 6.62 9.78
CA ALA A 55 -14.13 7.92 10.35
C ALA A 55 -14.65 8.09 11.78
N SER A 56 -14.01 8.95 12.56
CA SER A 56 -14.57 9.42 13.83
C SER A 56 -15.56 10.57 13.61
N PRO A 57 -16.61 10.72 14.45
CA PRO A 57 -17.56 11.83 14.32
C PRO A 57 -16.89 13.21 14.39
N ALA A 58 -15.88 13.37 15.26
CA ALA A 58 -15.15 14.62 15.42
C ALA A 58 -14.31 14.96 14.17
N GLU A 59 -13.62 13.98 13.58
CA GLU A 59 -12.86 14.18 12.33
C GLU A 59 -13.79 14.55 11.18
N LEU A 60 -14.87 13.78 10.98
CA LEU A 60 -15.81 14.04 9.89
C LEU A 60 -16.53 15.39 10.05
N SER A 61 -16.88 15.75 11.27
CA SER A 61 -17.48 17.05 11.63
C SER A 61 -16.56 18.21 11.27
N SER A 62 -15.29 18.12 11.65
CA SER A 62 -14.27 19.13 11.34
C SER A 62 -13.98 19.21 9.84
N ALA A 63 -13.87 18.08 9.16
CA ALA A 63 -13.51 17.99 7.75
C ALA A 63 -14.61 18.53 6.82
N ALA A 64 -15.87 18.20 7.08
CA ALA A 64 -17.01 18.62 6.26
C ALA A 64 -17.71 19.88 6.77
N GLU A 65 -17.19 20.50 7.84
CA GLU A 65 -17.80 21.66 8.51
C GLU A 65 -19.30 21.45 8.84
N ILE A 66 -19.64 20.27 9.33
CA ILE A 66 -20.98 19.85 9.73
C ILE A 66 -21.06 19.62 11.24
N GLY A 67 -22.24 19.66 11.80
CA GLY A 67 -22.43 19.34 13.22
C GLY A 67 -22.06 17.88 13.53
N GLU A 68 -21.46 17.62 14.69
CA GLU A 68 -21.02 16.28 15.10
C GLU A 68 -22.16 15.25 15.15
N SER A 69 -23.38 15.68 15.49
CA SER A 69 -24.59 14.85 15.41
C SER A 69 -24.91 14.43 13.96
N THR A 70 -24.71 15.32 12.98
CA THR A 70 -24.89 15.03 11.56
C THR A 70 -23.80 14.09 11.06
N ALA A 71 -22.53 14.35 11.45
CA ALA A 71 -21.40 13.46 11.14
C ALA A 71 -21.66 12.04 11.66
N SER A 72 -22.14 11.90 12.89
CA SER A 72 -22.50 10.60 13.48
C SER A 72 -23.60 9.86 12.68
N LYS A 73 -24.59 10.58 12.17
CA LYS A 73 -25.67 10.00 11.34
C LYS A 73 -25.14 9.54 9.98
N ILE A 74 -24.30 10.36 9.34
CA ILE A 74 -23.65 10.02 8.07
C ILE A 74 -22.77 8.79 8.22
N ILE A 75 -21.93 8.72 9.26
CA ILE A 75 -21.09 7.57 9.57
C ILE A 75 -21.95 6.32 9.80
N SER A 76 -23.04 6.43 10.55
CA SER A 76 -23.95 5.32 10.82
C SER A 76 -24.61 4.80 9.54
N ALA A 77 -25.02 5.71 8.63
CA ALA A 77 -25.56 5.34 7.33
C ALA A 77 -24.48 4.68 6.44
N ALA A 78 -23.28 5.26 6.40
CA ALA A 78 -22.15 4.71 5.66
C ALA A 78 -21.79 3.29 6.12
N ARG A 79 -21.78 3.02 7.43
CA ARG A 79 -21.53 1.69 7.98
C ARG A 79 -22.56 0.65 7.53
N LYS A 80 -23.83 1.04 7.44
CA LYS A 80 -24.90 0.16 6.96
C LYS A 80 -24.78 -0.16 5.48
N LEU A 81 -24.46 0.84 4.66
CA LEU A 81 -24.35 0.68 3.20
C LEU A 81 -23.05 -0.01 2.79
N ALA A 82 -21.95 0.30 3.44
CA ALA A 82 -20.66 -0.32 3.16
C ALA A 82 -20.49 -1.71 3.79
N SER A 83 -21.49 -2.21 4.52
CA SER A 83 -21.37 -3.44 5.35
C SER A 83 -20.13 -3.44 6.26
N VAL A 84 -19.63 -2.24 6.60
CA VAL A 84 -18.43 -2.06 7.42
C VAL A 84 -18.78 -2.24 8.90
N GLY A 85 -18.03 -3.09 9.57
CA GLY A 85 -18.11 -3.28 11.03
C GLY A 85 -18.98 -4.46 11.47
N GLY A 86 -19.42 -5.34 10.56
CA GLY A 86 -19.98 -6.65 10.88
C GLY A 86 -18.87 -7.68 11.15
N PHE A 87 -19.20 -8.74 11.89
CA PHE A 87 -18.35 -9.92 11.97
C PHE A 87 -18.56 -10.76 10.69
N GLU A 88 -17.47 -11.08 10.03
CA GLU A 88 -17.44 -12.01 8.90
C GLU A 88 -16.88 -13.36 9.37
N THR A 89 -17.30 -14.44 8.74
CA THR A 89 -16.72 -15.77 9.00
C THR A 89 -15.33 -15.87 8.33
N GLY A 90 -14.46 -16.72 8.86
CA GLY A 90 -13.09 -16.87 8.35
C GLY A 90 -13.02 -17.33 6.90
N ASP A 91 -14.00 -18.08 6.41
CA ASP A 91 -14.13 -18.49 5.01
C ASP A 91 -14.43 -17.31 4.08
N VAL A 92 -15.30 -16.38 4.46
CA VAL A 92 -15.57 -15.14 3.71
C VAL A 92 -14.30 -14.29 3.62
N VAL A 93 -13.58 -14.12 4.75
CA VAL A 93 -12.29 -13.42 4.75
C VAL A 93 -11.28 -14.13 3.84
N TYR A 94 -11.24 -15.46 3.84
CA TYR A 94 -10.35 -16.24 2.99
C TYR A 94 -10.67 -16.07 1.51
N GLU A 95 -11.94 -16.09 1.11
CA GLU A 95 -12.36 -15.87 -0.28
C GLU A 95 -11.96 -14.44 -0.74
N ARG A 96 -12.18 -13.42 0.10
CA ARG A 96 -11.74 -12.05 -0.20
C ARG A 96 -10.22 -11.96 -0.38
N ARG A 97 -9.44 -12.68 0.44
CA ARG A 97 -7.97 -12.70 0.31
C ARG A 97 -7.48 -13.36 -0.98
N LYS A 98 -8.24 -14.21 -1.65
CA LYS A 98 -7.89 -14.76 -2.97
C LYS A 98 -7.81 -13.68 -4.06
N ASN A 99 -8.47 -12.54 -3.86
CA ASN A 99 -8.47 -11.40 -4.77
C ASN A 99 -7.32 -10.43 -4.54
N ILE A 100 -6.49 -10.67 -3.52
CA ILE A 100 -5.28 -9.89 -3.25
C ILE A 100 -4.28 -10.12 -4.38
N GLY A 101 -3.81 -9.01 -4.97
CA GLY A 101 -2.81 -9.04 -6.02
C GLY A 101 -1.41 -9.27 -5.46
N LYS A 102 -0.55 -9.89 -6.26
CA LYS A 102 0.88 -10.06 -5.94
C LYS A 102 1.70 -9.59 -7.13
N ILE A 103 2.77 -8.86 -6.85
CA ILE A 103 3.67 -8.30 -7.84
C ILE A 103 5.00 -9.04 -7.75
N THR A 104 5.45 -9.62 -8.85
CA THR A 104 6.75 -10.28 -8.90
C THR A 104 7.89 -9.30 -8.63
N THR A 105 8.86 -9.72 -7.86
CA THR A 105 10.12 -8.98 -7.63
C THR A 105 11.10 -9.12 -8.79
N GLY A 106 10.85 -10.08 -9.70
CA GLY A 106 11.76 -10.45 -10.78
C GLY A 106 12.67 -11.64 -10.45
N SER A 107 12.73 -12.05 -9.18
CA SER A 107 13.41 -13.26 -8.72
C SER A 107 12.39 -14.25 -8.16
N GLY A 108 12.31 -15.44 -8.71
CA GLY A 108 11.42 -16.50 -8.23
C GLY A 108 11.74 -16.96 -6.81
N GLU A 109 13.03 -16.90 -6.39
CA GLU A 109 13.44 -17.20 -5.03
C GLU A 109 12.91 -16.15 -4.03
N LEU A 110 12.99 -14.85 -4.40
CA LEU A 110 12.48 -13.77 -3.56
C LEU A 110 10.94 -13.77 -3.56
N ASP A 111 10.31 -14.05 -4.68
CA ASP A 111 8.85 -14.19 -4.77
C ASP A 111 8.35 -15.34 -3.89
N ARG A 112 9.04 -16.49 -3.90
CA ARG A 112 8.70 -17.64 -3.04
C ARG A 112 8.84 -17.28 -1.56
N LEU A 113 9.88 -16.53 -1.18
CA LEU A 113 10.07 -16.04 0.19
C LEU A 113 8.90 -15.13 0.63
N LEU A 114 8.32 -14.37 -0.29
CA LEU A 114 7.18 -13.46 -0.07
C LEU A 114 5.81 -14.13 -0.35
N GLY A 115 5.77 -15.45 -0.54
CA GLY A 115 4.54 -16.19 -0.81
C GLY A 115 3.91 -15.88 -2.16
N GLY A 116 4.73 -15.50 -3.16
CA GLY A 116 4.34 -15.22 -4.54
C GLY A 116 4.60 -13.80 -5.02
N GLY A 117 5.28 -12.97 -4.22
CA GLY A 117 5.63 -11.60 -4.57
C GLY A 117 5.11 -10.56 -3.58
N VAL A 118 5.23 -9.29 -3.93
CA VAL A 118 4.79 -8.17 -3.09
C VAL A 118 3.26 -8.08 -3.09
N GLU A 119 2.65 -8.21 -1.92
CA GLU A 119 1.20 -8.34 -1.75
C GLU A 119 0.50 -6.97 -1.72
N THR A 120 -0.64 -6.81 -2.40
CA THR A 120 -1.49 -5.61 -2.28
C THR A 120 -2.19 -5.56 -0.92
N GLN A 121 -2.69 -4.38 -0.53
CA GLN A 121 -3.35 -4.11 0.75
C GLN A 121 -2.46 -4.40 1.97
N SER A 122 -1.16 -4.38 1.77
CA SER A 122 -0.16 -4.64 2.81
C SER A 122 1.06 -3.74 2.66
N ILE A 123 1.79 -3.57 3.75
CA ILE A 123 3.07 -2.85 3.75
C ILE A 123 4.20 -3.88 3.77
N THR A 124 5.05 -3.86 2.74
CA THR A 124 6.31 -4.59 2.69
C THR A 124 7.45 -3.64 3.02
N GLU A 125 8.11 -3.84 4.16
CA GLU A 125 9.31 -3.12 4.57
C GLU A 125 10.56 -3.84 4.05
N LEU A 126 11.36 -3.12 3.24
CA LEU A 126 12.70 -3.54 2.82
C LEU A 126 13.73 -2.76 3.65
N PHE A 127 14.48 -3.41 4.51
CA PHE A 127 15.47 -2.74 5.35
C PHE A 127 16.85 -3.39 5.26
N GLY A 128 17.89 -2.60 5.48
CA GLY A 128 19.26 -3.07 5.39
C GLY A 128 20.25 -1.93 5.18
N GLU A 129 21.53 -2.24 5.14
CA GLU A 129 22.60 -1.30 4.93
C GLU A 129 22.55 -0.60 3.57
N PHE A 130 23.33 0.45 3.43
CA PHE A 130 23.52 1.12 2.14
C PHE A 130 24.03 0.13 1.09
N GLY A 131 23.41 0.18 -0.10
CA GLY A 131 23.76 -0.70 -1.23
C GLY A 131 23.32 -2.15 -1.07
N SER A 132 22.45 -2.50 -0.10
CA SER A 132 21.87 -3.85 0.03
C SER A 132 20.84 -4.19 -1.07
N GLY A 133 20.39 -3.20 -1.84
CA GLY A 133 19.50 -3.41 -2.99
C GLY A 133 18.05 -2.94 -2.79
N LYS A 134 17.73 -2.25 -1.70
CA LYS A 134 16.36 -1.75 -1.40
C LYS A 134 15.74 -0.98 -2.57
N THR A 135 16.39 0.11 -2.97
CA THR A 135 15.95 0.97 -4.10
C THR A 135 15.89 0.19 -5.43
N GLN A 136 16.80 -0.77 -5.63
CA GLN A 136 16.79 -1.59 -6.86
C GLN A 136 15.57 -2.52 -6.92
N ILE A 137 15.15 -3.10 -5.80
CA ILE A 137 13.91 -3.86 -5.72
C ILE A 137 12.71 -2.94 -5.94
N CYS A 138 12.70 -1.73 -5.35
CA CYS A 138 11.66 -0.74 -5.58
C CYS A 138 11.50 -0.40 -7.06
N HIS A 139 12.60 -0.12 -7.77
CA HIS A 139 12.57 0.14 -9.22
C HIS A 139 12.06 -1.08 -10.01
N GLN A 140 12.51 -2.29 -9.65
CA GLN A 140 12.06 -3.51 -10.32
C GLN A 140 10.56 -3.76 -10.14
N VAL A 141 10.05 -3.61 -8.93
CA VAL A 141 8.62 -3.79 -8.64
C VAL A 141 7.78 -2.70 -9.34
N ALA A 142 8.32 -1.46 -9.47
CA ALA A 142 7.68 -0.37 -10.23
C ALA A 142 7.55 -0.69 -11.72
N VAL A 143 8.49 -1.42 -12.30
CA VAL A 143 8.39 -1.93 -13.67
C VAL A 143 7.42 -3.12 -13.72
N ASN A 144 7.59 -4.08 -12.82
CA ASN A 144 6.88 -5.36 -12.86
C ASN A 144 5.37 -5.23 -12.58
N VAL A 145 4.93 -4.26 -11.77
CA VAL A 145 3.49 -4.04 -11.52
C VAL A 145 2.72 -3.70 -12.79
N GLN A 146 3.39 -3.17 -13.80
CA GLN A 146 2.82 -2.80 -15.10
C GLN A 146 2.67 -3.99 -16.06
N LEU A 147 3.33 -5.11 -15.77
CA LEU A 147 3.14 -6.36 -16.50
C LEU A 147 1.69 -6.86 -16.36
N PRO A 148 1.20 -7.62 -17.34
CA PRO A 148 -0.07 -8.34 -17.22
C PRO A 148 -0.03 -9.34 -16.05
N LYS A 149 -1.21 -9.73 -15.57
CA LYS A 149 -1.37 -10.57 -14.38
C LYS A 149 -0.73 -11.96 -14.53
N ASP A 150 -0.80 -12.54 -15.73
CA ASP A 150 -0.19 -13.83 -16.08
C ASP A 150 1.35 -13.79 -16.09
N GLN A 151 1.94 -12.60 -16.14
CA GLN A 151 3.39 -12.37 -16.04
C GLN A 151 3.82 -11.85 -14.66
N GLY A 152 2.96 -11.94 -13.66
CA GLY A 152 3.26 -11.52 -12.30
C GLY A 152 3.14 -10.02 -12.05
N GLY A 153 2.44 -9.28 -12.92
CA GLY A 153 2.08 -7.88 -12.72
C GLY A 153 0.62 -7.69 -12.34
N LEU A 154 0.16 -6.45 -12.33
CA LEU A 154 -1.23 -6.07 -12.04
C LEU A 154 -1.78 -5.07 -13.08
N SER A 155 -1.08 -4.86 -14.20
CA SER A 155 -1.38 -3.85 -15.22
C SER A 155 -1.65 -2.47 -14.61
N GLY A 156 -0.89 -2.10 -13.58
CA GLY A 156 -1.15 -0.94 -12.73
C GLY A 156 -0.11 0.16 -12.86
N ALA A 157 -0.53 1.39 -12.53
CA ALA A 157 0.35 2.54 -12.38
C ALA A 157 1.01 2.55 -11.00
N VAL A 158 2.04 3.38 -10.86
CA VAL A 158 2.89 3.48 -9.68
C VAL A 158 2.95 4.92 -9.17
N VAL A 159 2.89 5.08 -7.86
CA VAL A 159 3.26 6.33 -7.19
C VAL A 159 4.55 6.13 -6.39
N VAL A 160 5.49 7.04 -6.52
CA VAL A 160 6.77 7.03 -5.80
C VAL A 160 6.91 8.31 -5.00
N ILE A 161 7.08 8.19 -3.70
CA ILE A 161 7.48 9.26 -2.80
C ILE A 161 8.97 9.08 -2.53
N ASP A 162 9.78 9.91 -3.18
CA ASP A 162 11.24 9.89 -3.08
C ASP A 162 11.71 10.90 -2.03
N THR A 163 12.32 10.43 -0.96
CA THR A 163 12.80 11.29 0.15
C THR A 163 14.30 11.58 0.08
N GLU A 164 15.02 10.82 -0.73
CA GLU A 164 16.50 10.92 -0.82
C GLU A 164 16.97 11.41 -2.20
N GLY A 165 16.07 11.65 -3.15
CA GLY A 165 16.41 12.05 -4.52
C GLY A 165 17.11 10.92 -5.30
N THR A 166 16.72 9.67 -5.05
CA THR A 166 17.40 8.49 -5.59
C THR A 166 16.66 7.82 -6.74
N PHE A 167 15.49 8.30 -7.13
CA PHE A 167 14.79 7.81 -8.31
C PHE A 167 15.62 8.06 -9.58
N ARG A 168 15.81 7.03 -10.38
CA ARG A 168 16.62 7.08 -11.62
C ARG A 168 15.82 6.52 -12.78
N PRO A 169 15.29 7.40 -13.66
CA PRO A 169 14.58 6.99 -14.88
C PRO A 169 15.41 6.07 -15.76
N GLU A 170 16.72 6.29 -15.86
CA GLU A 170 17.64 5.47 -16.65
C GLU A 170 17.64 4.01 -16.19
N ARG A 171 17.49 3.80 -14.86
CA ARG A 171 17.41 2.46 -14.29
C ARG A 171 16.07 1.78 -14.59
N ILE A 172 14.98 2.55 -14.59
CA ILE A 172 13.66 2.06 -15.01
C ILE A 172 13.69 1.63 -16.48
N ILE A 173 14.32 2.43 -17.35
CA ILE A 173 14.48 2.11 -18.79
C ILE A 173 15.19 0.76 -18.97
N GLN A 174 16.36 0.57 -18.33
CA GLN A 174 17.11 -0.68 -18.42
C GLN A 174 16.27 -1.91 -18.01
N MET A 175 15.54 -1.79 -16.89
CA MET A 175 14.70 -2.86 -16.38
C MET A 175 13.48 -3.12 -17.27
N ALA A 176 12.89 -2.08 -17.86
CA ALA A 176 11.76 -2.20 -18.80
C ALA A 176 12.18 -2.90 -20.09
N GLU A 177 13.29 -2.49 -20.68
CA GLU A 177 13.87 -3.12 -21.87
C GLU A 177 14.18 -4.60 -21.63
N ALA A 178 14.78 -4.93 -20.48
CA ALA A 178 15.08 -6.31 -20.10
C ALA A 178 13.82 -7.20 -19.97
N LYS A 179 12.66 -6.59 -19.72
CA LYS A 179 11.35 -7.25 -19.66
C LYS A 179 10.57 -7.19 -20.98
N GLY A 180 11.15 -6.58 -22.04
CA GLY A 180 10.48 -6.42 -23.33
C GLY A 180 9.32 -5.40 -23.30
N LEU A 181 9.31 -4.51 -22.32
CA LEU A 181 8.34 -3.43 -22.21
C LEU A 181 8.85 -2.18 -22.94
N ASP A 182 7.92 -1.35 -23.41
CA ASP A 182 8.21 -0.03 -23.96
C ASP A 182 8.58 0.93 -22.81
N PRO A 183 9.84 1.42 -22.74
CA PRO A 183 10.29 2.25 -21.62
C PRO A 183 9.52 3.57 -21.48
N ASP A 184 9.11 4.17 -22.60
CA ASP A 184 8.35 5.43 -22.59
C ASP A 184 6.97 5.24 -21.96
N LYS A 185 6.30 4.13 -22.24
CA LYS A 185 5.03 3.78 -21.60
C LYS A 185 5.20 3.48 -20.14
N VAL A 186 6.26 2.73 -19.78
CA VAL A 186 6.57 2.41 -18.38
C VAL A 186 6.81 3.69 -17.58
N LEU A 187 7.62 4.62 -18.08
CA LEU A 187 7.89 5.89 -17.41
C LEU A 187 6.65 6.76 -17.25
N LYS A 188 5.77 6.81 -18.25
CA LYS A 188 4.51 7.57 -18.19
C LYS A 188 3.53 7.05 -17.12
N ASN A 189 3.66 5.80 -16.72
CA ASN A 189 2.84 5.17 -15.69
C ASN A 189 3.46 5.24 -14.28
N ILE A 190 4.61 5.91 -14.12
CA ILE A 190 5.26 6.11 -12.82
C ILE A 190 5.18 7.60 -12.44
N TYR A 191 4.43 7.90 -11.40
CA TYR A 191 4.24 9.25 -10.87
C TYR A 191 5.17 9.46 -9.68
N VAL A 192 6.14 10.36 -9.82
CA VAL A 192 7.18 10.58 -8.81
C VAL A 192 7.01 11.94 -8.15
N ALA A 193 7.06 11.99 -6.83
CA ALA A 193 7.12 13.22 -6.06
C ALA A 193 8.28 13.17 -5.08
N GLN A 194 9.09 14.24 -5.05
CA GLN A 194 10.16 14.40 -4.07
C GLN A 194 9.62 15.00 -2.78
N ALA A 195 9.84 14.33 -1.65
CA ALA A 195 9.53 14.86 -0.34
C ALA A 195 10.72 15.69 0.22
N TYR A 196 10.46 16.86 0.78
CA TYR A 196 11.48 17.74 1.31
C TYR A 196 11.62 17.70 2.84
N ASN A 197 10.59 17.20 3.52
CA ASN A 197 10.55 17.03 4.96
C ASN A 197 9.46 16.04 5.36
N SER A 198 9.38 15.66 6.64
CA SER A 198 8.43 14.66 7.12
C SER A 198 6.97 15.07 6.95
N ASN A 199 6.63 16.35 7.14
CA ASN A 199 5.26 16.83 6.95
C ASN A 199 4.88 16.80 5.46
N HIS A 200 5.79 17.18 4.56
CA HIS A 200 5.57 17.08 3.12
C HIS A 200 5.43 15.63 2.67
N GLN A 201 6.26 14.72 3.21
CA GLN A 201 6.15 13.28 2.96
C GLN A 201 4.75 12.75 3.33
N MET A 202 4.20 13.16 4.47
CA MET A 202 2.84 12.79 4.88
C MET A 202 1.78 13.38 3.95
N LEU A 203 1.90 14.67 3.59
CA LEU A 203 0.99 15.34 2.65
C LEU A 203 0.97 14.65 1.28
N LEU A 204 2.10 14.16 0.80
CA LEU A 204 2.19 13.46 -0.48
C LEU A 204 1.37 12.17 -0.53
N VAL A 205 1.04 11.56 0.60
CA VAL A 205 0.10 10.41 0.63
C VAL A 205 -1.33 10.87 0.32
N ASP A 206 -1.74 12.02 0.81
CA ASP A 206 -3.06 12.59 0.50
C ASP A 206 -3.13 13.01 -0.97
N ASN A 207 -2.10 13.67 -1.49
CA ASN A 207 -1.97 13.98 -2.92
C ASN A 207 -1.98 12.69 -3.79
N ALA A 208 -1.39 11.60 -3.30
CA ALA A 208 -1.43 10.30 -3.98
C ALA A 208 -2.86 9.72 -4.05
N LYS A 209 -3.68 9.90 -3.01
CA LYS A 209 -5.09 9.48 -3.01
C LYS A 209 -5.89 10.26 -4.05
N GLU A 210 -5.71 11.58 -4.13
CA GLU A 210 -6.34 12.43 -5.15
C GLU A 210 -5.93 12.02 -6.57
N LEU A 211 -4.62 11.83 -6.78
CA LEU A 211 -4.08 11.36 -8.05
C LEU A 211 -4.66 10.01 -8.45
N ALA A 212 -4.65 9.02 -7.54
CA ALA A 212 -5.17 7.68 -7.81
C ALA A 212 -6.68 7.70 -8.12
N THR A 213 -7.44 8.54 -7.43
CA THR A 213 -8.87 8.75 -7.69
C THR A 213 -9.12 9.34 -9.08
N ARG A 214 -8.34 10.34 -9.48
CA ARG A 214 -8.41 10.92 -10.82
C ARG A 214 -8.07 9.90 -11.91
N LEU A 215 -6.94 9.20 -11.75
CA LEU A 215 -6.49 8.17 -12.69
C LEU A 215 -7.50 7.02 -12.83
N LYS A 216 -8.14 6.63 -11.75
CA LYS A 216 -9.21 5.60 -11.78
C LYS A 216 -10.37 6.01 -12.68
N LYS A 217 -10.77 7.29 -12.70
CA LYS A 217 -11.79 7.83 -13.63
C LYS A 217 -11.34 7.76 -15.09
N GLU A 218 -10.05 7.79 -15.34
CA GLU A 218 -9.42 7.64 -16.66
C GLU A 218 -9.17 6.16 -17.04
N GLY A 219 -9.58 5.20 -16.19
CA GLY A 219 -9.38 3.77 -16.40
C GLY A 219 -8.00 3.27 -15.98
N ILE A 220 -7.18 4.10 -15.32
CA ILE A 220 -5.84 3.75 -14.86
C ILE A 220 -5.88 3.46 -13.35
N ASN A 221 -5.54 2.24 -12.97
CA ASN A 221 -5.50 1.84 -11.57
C ASN A 221 -4.08 1.97 -11.00
N VAL A 222 -3.91 2.72 -9.92
CA VAL A 222 -2.67 2.71 -9.14
C VAL A 222 -2.63 1.43 -8.31
N ARG A 223 -1.60 0.60 -8.52
CA ARG A 223 -1.43 -0.71 -7.86
C ARG A 223 -0.19 -0.81 -6.98
N LEU A 224 0.61 0.22 -6.97
CA LEU A 224 1.84 0.28 -6.17
C LEU A 224 2.09 1.71 -5.69
N LEU A 225 2.40 1.85 -4.39
CA LEU A 225 2.94 3.06 -3.81
C LEU A 225 4.27 2.73 -3.13
N ILE A 226 5.30 3.45 -3.45
CA ILE A 226 6.65 3.29 -2.91
C ILE A 226 7.02 4.52 -2.09
N VAL A 227 7.61 4.32 -0.90
CA VAL A 227 8.25 5.38 -0.10
C VAL A 227 9.72 5.02 0.11
N ASP A 228 10.60 5.68 -0.59
CA ASP A 228 12.05 5.46 -0.50
C ASP A 228 12.79 6.74 -0.06
N SER A 229 13.13 6.86 1.23
CA SER A 229 12.95 5.95 2.35
C SER A 229 11.91 6.47 3.35
N LEU A 230 11.28 5.54 4.07
CA LEU A 230 10.24 5.85 5.05
C LEU A 230 10.70 6.79 6.17
N THR A 231 11.91 6.61 6.68
CA THR A 231 12.34 7.21 7.96
C THR A 231 13.40 8.30 7.83
N ALA A 232 13.88 8.61 6.62
CA ALA A 232 14.97 9.58 6.43
C ALA A 232 14.67 10.95 7.04
N HIS A 233 13.56 11.58 6.66
CA HIS A 233 13.15 12.89 7.18
C HIS A 233 12.77 12.84 8.66
N PHE A 234 12.04 11.82 9.10
CA PHE A 234 11.68 11.66 10.51
C PHE A 234 12.91 11.54 11.42
N ARG A 235 14.01 10.96 10.91
CA ARG A 235 15.26 10.86 11.66
C ARG A 235 16.03 12.18 11.68
N ALA A 236 16.02 12.91 10.57
CA ALA A 236 16.73 14.16 10.44
C ALA A 236 16.11 15.29 11.27
N GLU A 237 14.77 15.33 11.35
CA GLU A 237 14.04 16.43 11.99
C GLU A 237 13.82 16.21 13.49
N TYR A 238 13.62 14.95 13.92
CA TYR A 238 13.33 14.62 15.32
C TYR A 238 14.57 14.05 16.01
N VAL A 239 15.43 14.95 16.47
CA VAL A 239 16.69 14.60 17.13
C VAL A 239 16.55 14.70 18.64
N GLY A 240 17.12 13.74 19.36
CA GLY A 240 17.13 13.71 20.83
C GLY A 240 15.91 12.99 21.45
N ARG A 241 16.01 12.76 22.77
CA ARG A 241 15.00 11.97 23.51
C ARG A 241 13.68 12.70 23.66
N GLY A 242 13.69 14.04 23.72
CA GLY A 242 12.48 14.85 23.94
C GLY A 242 11.49 14.83 22.76
N THR A 243 11.97 14.58 21.53
CA THR A 243 11.13 14.55 20.32
C THR A 243 10.73 13.14 19.87
N LEU A 244 11.12 12.12 20.65
CA LEU A 244 10.89 10.73 20.28
C LEU A 244 9.40 10.38 20.19
N ALA A 245 8.59 10.87 21.13
CA ALA A 245 7.15 10.61 21.17
C ALA A 245 6.45 11.20 19.93
N ASP A 246 6.74 12.47 19.61
CA ASP A 246 6.17 13.18 18.44
C ASP A 246 6.55 12.47 17.14
N ARG A 247 7.83 12.09 17.01
CA ARG A 247 8.30 11.32 15.85
C ARG A 247 7.53 10.02 15.70
N GLN A 248 7.34 9.29 16.79
CA GLN A 248 6.63 8.02 16.76
C GLN A 248 5.15 8.19 16.42
N GLN A 249 4.50 9.20 16.99
CA GLN A 249 3.10 9.49 16.68
C GLN A 249 2.91 9.83 15.19
N LYS A 250 3.73 10.72 14.63
CA LYS A 250 3.65 11.08 13.22
C LYS A 250 3.98 9.91 12.29
N LEU A 251 5.00 9.13 12.62
CA LEU A 251 5.37 7.95 11.84
C LEU A 251 4.24 6.90 11.86
N ASN A 252 3.61 6.69 13.01
CA ASN A 252 2.47 5.80 13.14
C ASN A 252 1.29 6.27 12.27
N LYS A 253 0.94 7.56 12.34
CA LYS A 253 -0.09 8.14 11.48
C LYS A 253 0.25 7.93 10.00
N HIS A 254 1.47 8.24 9.59
CA HIS A 254 1.93 8.07 8.22
C HIS A 254 1.78 6.62 7.72
N LEU A 255 2.17 5.64 8.54
CA LEU A 255 2.02 4.22 8.20
C LEU A 255 0.55 3.80 8.06
N HIS A 256 -0.33 4.30 8.94
CA HIS A 256 -1.77 4.06 8.82
C HIS A 256 -2.36 4.68 7.56
N ASP A 257 -1.92 5.90 7.19
CA ASP A 257 -2.37 6.56 5.95
C ASP A 257 -1.91 5.80 4.70
N LEU A 258 -0.68 5.23 4.73
CA LEU A 258 -0.16 4.36 3.67
C LEU A 258 -0.95 3.05 3.57
N LEU A 259 -1.22 2.38 4.70
CA LEU A 259 -2.00 1.14 4.70
C LEU A 259 -3.42 1.38 4.15
N ARG A 260 -4.07 2.47 4.60
CA ARG A 260 -5.38 2.87 4.10
C ARG A 260 -5.39 3.15 2.60
N PHE A 261 -4.32 3.76 2.05
CA PHE A 261 -4.15 3.90 0.60
C PHE A 261 -4.13 2.52 -0.08
N GLY A 262 -3.36 1.58 0.48
CA GLY A 262 -3.29 0.20 -0.04
C GLY A 262 -4.65 -0.50 -0.08
N GLU A 263 -5.46 -0.34 0.96
CA GLU A 263 -6.81 -0.92 1.07
C GLU A 263 -7.78 -0.30 0.05
N ILE A 264 -7.86 1.05 -0.02
CA ILE A 264 -8.78 1.78 -0.90
C ILE A 264 -8.54 1.48 -2.38
N PHE A 265 -7.26 1.45 -2.79
CA PHE A 265 -6.90 1.30 -4.20
C PHE A 265 -6.50 -0.13 -4.56
N ASN A 266 -6.58 -1.08 -3.62
CA ASN A 266 -6.03 -2.43 -3.76
C ASN A 266 -4.59 -2.37 -4.32
N ALA A 267 -3.76 -1.55 -3.68
CA ALA A 267 -2.38 -1.30 -4.05
C ALA A 267 -1.41 -1.94 -3.05
N ALA A 268 -0.25 -2.36 -3.53
CA ALA A 268 0.87 -2.75 -2.69
C ALA A 268 1.58 -1.50 -2.16
N ILE A 269 2.04 -1.55 -0.92
CA ILE A 269 2.85 -0.50 -0.32
C ILE A 269 4.24 -1.07 -0.07
N VAL A 270 5.26 -0.46 -0.67
CA VAL A 270 6.66 -0.82 -0.43
C VAL A 270 7.37 0.36 0.23
N VAL A 271 7.95 0.12 1.38
CA VAL A 271 8.73 1.13 2.09
C VAL A 271 10.16 0.65 2.28
N THR A 272 11.12 1.53 2.07
CA THR A 272 12.51 1.22 2.41
C THR A 272 12.89 1.84 3.75
N ASN A 273 13.79 1.18 4.44
CA ASN A 273 14.26 1.65 5.73
C ASN A 273 15.77 1.38 5.89
N GLN A 274 16.42 2.26 6.64
CA GLN A 274 17.82 2.10 6.98
C GLN A 274 17.99 1.31 8.27
N VAL A 275 19.15 0.73 8.47
CA VAL A 275 19.55 0.10 9.72
C VAL A 275 20.52 0.97 10.50
N MET A 276 20.51 0.84 11.82
CA MET A 276 21.51 1.44 12.72
C MET A 276 22.29 0.34 13.38
N ALA A 277 23.62 0.52 13.44
CA ALA A 277 24.47 -0.34 14.25
C ALA A 277 24.17 -0.13 15.75
N LYS A 278 24.04 -1.21 16.50
CA LYS A 278 24.09 -1.20 17.97
C LYS A 278 25.47 -1.60 18.41
N PRO A 279 26.34 -0.67 18.82
CA PRO A 279 27.72 -0.98 19.21
C PRO A 279 27.82 -1.88 20.45
N ASP A 280 26.74 -1.94 21.25
CA ASP A 280 26.74 -2.70 22.53
C ASP A 280 26.27 -4.16 22.38
N GLN A 281 25.98 -4.62 21.18
CA GLN A 281 25.52 -5.99 20.94
C GLN A 281 26.68 -6.89 20.49
N PHE A 282 27.24 -7.67 21.42
CA PHE A 282 28.39 -8.56 21.19
C PHE A 282 28.01 -9.90 20.53
N PHE A 283 26.74 -10.28 20.52
CA PHE A 283 26.26 -11.54 19.93
C PHE A 283 25.00 -11.29 19.08
N GLY A 284 24.92 -11.95 17.90
CA GLY A 284 23.82 -11.80 16.95
C GLY A 284 24.03 -10.66 15.95
N ASP A 285 23.01 -10.37 15.11
CA ASP A 285 23.08 -9.28 14.16
C ASP A 285 22.95 -7.93 14.90
N PRO A 286 23.99 -7.07 14.89
CA PRO A 286 23.98 -5.80 15.61
C PRO A 286 23.14 -4.74 14.94
N THR A 287 22.48 -5.01 13.80
CA THR A 287 21.72 -4.06 13.02
C THR A 287 20.24 -4.08 13.40
N LYS A 288 19.68 -2.91 13.70
CA LYS A 288 18.23 -2.74 13.88
C LYS A 288 17.67 -1.73 12.90
N PRO A 289 16.47 -1.98 12.34
CA PRO A 289 15.80 -1.00 11.49
C PRO A 289 15.48 0.28 12.27
N VAL A 290 15.58 1.40 11.60
CA VAL A 290 15.18 2.71 12.12
C VAL A 290 13.65 2.75 12.23
N GLY A 291 13.11 3.49 13.23
CA GLY A 291 11.67 3.57 13.46
C GLY A 291 11.15 2.67 14.58
N GLY A 292 11.96 1.72 15.05
CA GLY A 292 11.67 0.92 16.25
C GLY A 292 10.42 0.05 16.11
N HIS A 293 9.68 -0.08 17.22
CA HIS A 293 8.52 -0.96 17.31
C HIS A 293 7.35 -0.54 16.40
N ILE A 294 7.17 0.74 16.08
CA ILE A 294 6.03 1.22 15.28
C ILE A 294 6.06 0.62 13.87
N VAL A 295 7.18 0.74 13.17
CA VAL A 295 7.31 0.14 11.83
C VAL A 295 7.20 -1.37 11.92
N ALA A 296 7.80 -1.97 12.97
CA ALA A 296 7.78 -3.40 13.19
C ALA A 296 6.37 -3.98 13.38
N HIS A 297 5.45 -3.23 13.98
CA HIS A 297 4.09 -3.71 14.24
C HIS A 297 3.10 -3.37 13.12
N THR A 298 3.40 -2.36 12.29
CA THR A 298 2.50 -1.92 11.23
C THR A 298 2.83 -2.55 9.87
N ALA A 299 4.11 -2.83 9.61
CA ALA A 299 4.52 -3.51 8.38
C ALA A 299 4.06 -4.97 8.40
N THR A 300 3.40 -5.40 7.31
CA THR A 300 2.87 -6.77 7.17
C THR A 300 3.99 -7.76 6.86
N PHE A 301 4.92 -7.37 5.99
CA PHE A 301 6.10 -8.16 5.63
C PHE A 301 7.35 -7.35 5.91
N ARG A 302 8.33 -7.98 6.57
CA ARG A 302 9.59 -7.33 6.92
C ARG A 302 10.75 -8.12 6.38
N VAL A 303 11.48 -7.54 5.42
CA VAL A 303 12.55 -8.19 4.70
C VAL A 303 13.88 -7.48 4.98
N TYR A 304 14.79 -8.19 5.63
CA TYR A 304 16.15 -7.74 5.83
C TYR A 304 17.01 -8.07 4.60
N LEU A 305 17.68 -7.07 4.06
CA LEU A 305 18.52 -7.19 2.89
C LEU A 305 19.99 -6.95 3.25
N ARG A 306 20.87 -7.84 2.80
CA ARG A 306 22.32 -7.68 2.96
C ARG A 306 23.07 -7.95 1.66
N LYS A 307 24.22 -7.32 1.51
CA LYS A 307 25.16 -7.62 0.43
C LYS A 307 25.78 -9.01 0.63
N SER A 308 26.10 -9.66 -0.47
CA SER A 308 26.93 -10.84 -0.55
C SER A 308 28.05 -10.60 -1.58
N LYS A 309 28.65 -11.63 -2.13
CA LYS A 309 29.75 -11.48 -3.10
C LYS A 309 29.24 -10.93 -4.45
N GLY A 310 29.89 -9.88 -4.94
CA GLY A 310 29.58 -9.29 -6.26
C GLY A 310 28.14 -8.77 -6.33
N GLU A 311 27.41 -9.23 -7.32
CA GLU A 311 26.01 -8.86 -7.59
C GLU A 311 25.00 -9.55 -6.65
N LEU A 312 25.42 -10.56 -5.90
CA LEU A 312 24.54 -11.34 -5.03
C LEU A 312 24.06 -10.53 -3.83
N ARG A 313 22.82 -10.75 -3.50
CA ARG A 313 22.13 -10.22 -2.31
C ARG A 313 21.43 -11.36 -1.59
N VAL A 314 21.26 -11.20 -0.29
CA VAL A 314 20.47 -12.10 0.54
C VAL A 314 19.33 -11.32 1.12
N ALA A 315 18.13 -11.83 0.95
CA ALA A 315 16.92 -11.38 1.60
C ALA A 315 16.53 -12.37 2.69
N ARG A 316 16.23 -11.88 3.89
CA ARG A 316 15.69 -12.68 4.98
C ARG A 316 14.33 -12.12 5.39
N LEU A 317 13.31 -12.97 5.37
CA LEU A 317 12.00 -12.62 5.92
C LEU A 317 12.10 -12.70 7.45
N ILE A 318 11.94 -11.54 8.10
CA ILE A 318 12.06 -11.40 9.56
C ILE A 318 10.72 -11.52 10.24
N ASP A 319 9.65 -11.07 9.56
CA ASP A 319 8.30 -11.06 10.11
C ASP A 319 7.25 -11.14 8.99
N SER A 320 6.23 -11.92 9.25
CA SER A 320 5.05 -12.08 8.37
C SER A 320 3.91 -12.72 9.15
N PRO A 321 2.64 -12.37 8.88
CA PRO A 321 1.51 -12.94 9.60
C PRO A 321 1.24 -14.42 9.28
N HIS A 322 1.78 -14.96 8.19
CA HIS A 322 1.44 -16.31 7.74
C HIS A 322 2.59 -17.08 7.04
N LEU A 323 3.71 -16.43 6.74
CA LEU A 323 4.85 -17.08 6.11
C LEU A 323 5.91 -17.40 7.17
N PRO A 324 6.60 -18.55 7.07
CA PRO A 324 7.71 -18.86 7.96
C PRO A 324 8.91 -17.97 7.66
N GLU A 325 9.77 -17.77 8.65
CA GLU A 325 11.08 -17.18 8.43
C GLU A 325 11.86 -17.97 7.37
N GLY A 326 12.61 -17.27 6.54
CA GLY A 326 13.41 -17.90 5.49
C GLY A 326 14.40 -16.92 4.86
N GLU A 327 15.26 -17.44 4.01
CA GLU A 327 16.21 -16.64 3.23
C GLU A 327 16.08 -16.95 1.74
N ALA A 328 16.29 -15.93 0.91
CA ALA A 328 16.42 -16.04 -0.54
C ALA A 328 17.71 -15.38 -1.00
N ILE A 329 18.36 -15.98 -2.00
CA ILE A 329 19.55 -15.41 -2.64
C ILE A 329 19.17 -14.99 -4.05
N PHE A 330 19.40 -13.73 -4.38
CA PHE A 330 19.14 -13.15 -5.67
C PHE A 330 20.31 -12.28 -6.12
N ARG A 331 20.31 -11.83 -7.35
CA ARG A 331 21.31 -10.91 -7.89
C ARG A 331 20.65 -9.65 -8.44
N ILE A 332 21.46 -8.59 -8.47
CA ILE A 332 21.10 -7.32 -9.09
C ILE A 332 22.10 -7.11 -10.24
N THR A 333 21.59 -7.17 -11.46
CA THR A 333 22.36 -7.03 -12.71
C THR A 333 21.93 -5.78 -13.46
N GLU A 334 22.50 -5.53 -14.63
CA GLU A 334 22.01 -4.49 -15.54
C GLU A 334 20.55 -4.73 -15.97
N ARG A 335 20.13 -5.99 -16.09
CA ARG A 335 18.78 -6.38 -16.44
C ARG A 335 17.75 -6.21 -15.33
N GLY A 336 18.21 -6.04 -14.08
CA GLY A 336 17.35 -5.86 -12.92
C GLY A 336 17.61 -6.87 -11.81
N VAL A 337 16.52 -7.23 -11.11
CA VAL A 337 16.50 -8.25 -10.06
C VAL A 337 16.22 -9.61 -10.71
N GLU A 338 17.10 -10.57 -10.48
CA GLU A 338 17.05 -11.91 -11.08
C GLU A 338 17.44 -12.98 -10.06
N ASP A 339 17.09 -14.22 -10.35
CA ASP A 339 17.58 -15.36 -9.59
C ASP A 339 19.11 -15.50 -9.72
N ARG A 340 19.69 -16.24 -8.79
CA ARG A 340 21.13 -16.52 -8.74
C ARG A 340 21.63 -17.23 -10.00
#